data_87496e4b271b8851c13382d157bf200e
#
_entry.id   87496e4b271b8851c13382d157bf200e
#
_cell.length_a   1.000
_cell.length_b   1.000
_cell.length_c   1.000
_cell.angle_alpha   90.00
_cell.angle_beta   90.00
_cell.angle_gamma   90.00
#
_symmetry.space_group_name_H-M   'P 1'
#
loop_
_entity.id
_entity.type
_entity.pdbx_description
1 polymer ?
#
loop_
_entity_poly.entity_id
_entity_poly.type
_entity_poly.pdbx_seq_one_letter_code
_entity_poly.pdbx_strand_id
1 'polypeptide(L)'
;MDTNKAAEFVGKMWDESIVPEISEYIKVPNKSPIFDPDWEKHGHMEEAVAMLERWCREQPIRDMQVEVVRIEGRTPVLFIDIPGQSDDVVLLYGHYDKQPEFSGWDEDLDPWTPVIKDGKLYGRGGADDGYATFGSLTAIRALQEQGTPHAHCVVIVEG
;
A
#
# COMPACT_ATOMS: atom_id res chain seq x y z
N MET A 1 -3.86 24.54 -2.81
CA MET A 1 -4.58 23.40 -2.17
C MET A 1 -5.26 23.89 -0.88
N ASP A 2 -6.53 23.56 -0.70
CA ASP A 2 -7.27 23.78 0.56
C ASP A 2 -7.00 22.60 1.51
N THR A 3 -6.34 22.87 2.62
CA THR A 3 -5.93 21.84 3.58
C THR A 3 -7.10 21.19 4.33
N ASN A 4 -8.20 21.93 4.55
CA ASN A 4 -9.39 21.37 5.21
C ASN A 4 -10.09 20.36 4.29
N LYS A 5 -10.25 20.70 3.01
CA LYS A 5 -10.79 19.77 2.00
C LYS A 5 -9.90 18.56 1.81
N ALA A 6 -8.57 18.75 1.84
CA ALA A 6 -7.65 17.63 1.76
C ALA A 6 -7.79 16.69 2.97
N ALA A 7 -7.87 17.23 4.18
CA ALA A 7 -8.04 16.44 5.39
C ALA A 7 -9.38 15.66 5.39
N GLU A 8 -10.47 16.29 4.98
CA GLU A 8 -11.78 15.63 4.84
C GLU A 8 -11.72 14.50 3.80
N PHE A 9 -11.13 14.77 2.64
CA PHE A 9 -10.97 13.76 1.58
C PHE A 9 -10.13 12.57 2.07
N VAL A 10 -8.96 12.84 2.68
CA VAL A 10 -8.07 11.79 3.21
C VAL A 10 -8.76 10.99 4.30
N GLY A 11 -9.47 11.63 5.24
CA GLY A 11 -10.23 10.95 6.29
C GLY A 11 -11.27 10.00 5.72
N LYS A 12 -12.05 10.46 4.73
CA LYS A 12 -13.02 9.63 4.04
C LYS A 12 -12.38 8.44 3.32
N MET A 13 -11.29 8.67 2.58
CA MET A 13 -10.55 7.59 1.91
C MET A 13 -10.02 6.57 2.92
N TRP A 14 -9.53 7.06 4.05
CA TRP A 14 -9.03 6.21 5.12
C TRP A 14 -10.11 5.29 5.66
N ASP A 15 -11.25 5.84 6.05
CA ASP A 15 -12.33 5.09 6.69
C ASP A 15 -13.07 4.16 5.71
N GLU A 16 -13.37 4.64 4.50
CA GLU A 16 -14.25 3.91 3.57
C GLU A 16 -13.50 2.94 2.63
N SER A 17 -12.20 3.15 2.40
CA SER A 17 -11.42 2.37 1.43
C SER A 17 -10.15 1.76 2.03
N ILE A 18 -9.31 2.56 2.69
CA ILE A 18 -7.98 2.11 3.09
C ILE A 18 -8.04 1.13 4.26
N VAL A 19 -8.75 1.45 5.34
CA VAL A 19 -8.85 0.58 6.52
C VAL A 19 -9.43 -0.79 6.19
N PRO A 20 -10.51 -0.91 5.40
CA PRO A 20 -10.98 -2.21 4.94
C PRO A 20 -9.93 -2.99 4.14
N GLU A 21 -9.27 -2.38 3.16
CA GLU A 21 -8.32 -3.06 2.29
C GLU A 21 -7.03 -3.45 3.03
N ILE A 22 -6.50 -2.57 3.88
CA ILE A 22 -5.30 -2.89 4.67
C ILE A 22 -5.59 -3.95 5.73
N SER A 23 -6.84 -4.06 6.20
CA SER A 23 -7.27 -5.15 7.08
C SER A 23 -7.23 -6.49 6.35
N GLU A 24 -7.68 -6.57 5.09
CA GLU A 24 -7.55 -7.79 4.30
C GLU A 24 -6.07 -8.11 3.99
N TYR A 25 -5.28 -7.08 3.66
CA TYR A 25 -3.84 -7.24 3.44
C TYR A 25 -3.11 -7.82 4.68
N ILE A 26 -3.46 -7.41 5.90
CA ILE A 26 -2.88 -7.95 7.15
C ILE A 26 -3.03 -9.47 7.23
N LYS A 27 -4.12 -10.03 6.73
CA LYS A 27 -4.40 -11.48 6.78
C LYS A 27 -3.45 -12.32 5.93
N VAL A 28 -2.81 -11.72 4.91
CA VAL A 28 -1.87 -12.42 4.04
C VAL A 28 -0.50 -12.50 4.71
N PRO A 29 0.05 -13.69 4.99
CA PRO A 29 1.34 -13.84 5.68
C PRO A 29 2.54 -13.77 4.70
N ASN A 30 2.58 -12.74 3.87
CA ASN A 30 3.61 -12.48 2.86
C ASN A 30 4.90 -11.97 3.50
N LYS A 31 5.58 -12.86 4.20
CA LYS A 31 6.86 -12.57 4.85
C LYS A 31 7.98 -12.38 3.83
N SER A 32 8.93 -11.50 4.15
CA SER A 32 10.15 -11.31 3.36
C SER A 32 10.83 -12.66 3.07
N PRO A 33 11.41 -12.87 1.88
CA PRO A 33 12.10 -14.11 1.50
C PRO A 33 13.16 -14.58 2.47
N ILE A 34 13.77 -13.66 3.22
CA ILE A 34 14.74 -14.01 4.28
C ILE A 34 14.09 -14.83 5.43
N PHE A 35 12.79 -14.66 5.66
CA PHE A 35 12.01 -15.36 6.68
C PHE A 35 11.12 -16.45 6.10
N ASP A 36 10.93 -16.47 4.80
CA ASP A 36 10.17 -17.48 4.07
C ASP A 36 10.92 -17.89 2.79
N PRO A 37 11.92 -18.80 2.90
CA PRO A 37 12.69 -19.27 1.74
C PRO A 37 11.84 -19.99 0.67
N ASP A 38 10.65 -20.45 1.01
CA ASP A 38 9.69 -21.09 0.11
C ASP A 38 8.59 -20.14 -0.39
N TRP A 39 8.80 -18.83 -0.31
CA TRP A 39 7.82 -17.79 -0.64
C TRP A 39 7.14 -17.96 -2.01
N GLU A 40 7.88 -18.41 -3.04
CA GLU A 40 7.31 -18.69 -4.37
C GLU A 40 6.25 -19.80 -4.32
N LYS A 41 6.50 -20.86 -3.54
CA LYS A 41 5.57 -21.99 -3.41
C LYS A 41 4.34 -21.63 -2.57
N HIS A 42 4.53 -20.78 -1.55
CA HIS A 42 3.42 -20.33 -0.71
C HIS A 42 2.49 -19.38 -1.45
N GLY A 43 3.01 -18.58 -2.39
CA GLY A 43 2.20 -17.70 -3.23
C GLY A 43 1.70 -16.43 -2.53
N HIS A 44 2.05 -16.19 -1.27
CA HIS A 44 1.55 -15.04 -0.50
C HIS A 44 2.03 -13.70 -1.04
N MET A 45 3.22 -13.66 -1.67
CA MET A 45 3.71 -12.44 -2.34
C MET A 45 2.84 -12.07 -3.54
N GLU A 46 2.47 -13.06 -4.35
CA GLU A 46 1.57 -12.83 -5.50
C GLU A 46 0.15 -12.44 -5.04
N GLU A 47 -0.35 -13.05 -3.96
CA GLU A 47 -1.64 -12.67 -3.37
C GLU A 47 -1.61 -11.21 -2.91
N ALA A 48 -0.60 -10.81 -2.15
CA ALA A 48 -0.46 -9.46 -1.63
C ALA A 48 -0.32 -8.42 -2.76
N VAL A 49 0.58 -8.65 -3.73
CA VAL A 49 0.76 -7.70 -4.83
C VAL A 49 -0.48 -7.58 -5.72
N ALA A 50 -1.22 -8.69 -5.93
CA ALA A 50 -2.48 -8.66 -6.68
C ALA A 50 -3.58 -7.86 -5.98
N MET A 51 -3.64 -7.91 -4.64
CA MET A 51 -4.56 -7.05 -3.86
C MET A 51 -4.22 -5.58 -4.03
N LEU A 52 -2.94 -5.22 -3.88
CA LEU A 52 -2.47 -3.85 -4.05
C LEU A 52 -2.69 -3.34 -5.48
N GLU A 53 -2.36 -4.15 -6.50
CA GLU A 53 -2.59 -3.83 -7.91
C GLU A 53 -4.06 -3.53 -8.18
N ARG A 54 -4.96 -4.41 -7.73
CA ARG A 54 -6.41 -4.24 -7.89
C ARG A 54 -6.86 -2.91 -7.30
N TRP A 55 -6.51 -2.65 -6.03
CA TRP A 55 -6.89 -1.40 -5.36
C TRP A 55 -6.34 -0.18 -6.09
N CYS A 56 -5.07 -0.21 -6.54
CA CYS A 56 -4.47 0.89 -7.31
C CYS A 56 -5.25 1.16 -8.60
N ARG A 57 -5.59 0.12 -9.37
CA ARG A 57 -6.33 0.27 -10.64
C ARG A 57 -7.74 0.81 -10.46
N GLU A 58 -8.34 0.64 -9.30
CA GLU A 58 -9.66 1.17 -8.96
C GLU A 58 -9.63 2.66 -8.60
N GLN A 59 -8.44 3.24 -8.37
CA GLN A 59 -8.34 4.65 -8.02
C GLN A 59 -8.52 5.53 -9.27
N PRO A 60 -9.43 6.54 -9.23
CA PRO A 60 -9.65 7.46 -10.35
C PRO A 60 -8.54 8.54 -10.40
N ILE A 61 -7.30 8.11 -10.56
CA ILE A 61 -6.13 8.98 -10.73
C ILE A 61 -5.89 9.16 -12.23
N ARG A 62 -5.83 10.40 -12.67
CA ARG A 62 -5.68 10.75 -14.08
C ARG A 62 -4.33 10.30 -14.61
N ASP A 63 -4.37 9.66 -15.78
CA ASP A 63 -3.22 9.21 -16.57
C ASP A 63 -2.31 8.19 -15.84
N MET A 64 -2.77 7.62 -14.72
CA MET A 64 -2.03 6.62 -13.96
C MET A 64 -1.87 5.33 -14.75
N GLN A 65 -0.65 4.83 -14.78
CA GLN A 65 -0.32 3.50 -15.29
C GLN A 65 0.16 2.63 -14.14
N VAL A 66 -0.35 1.40 -14.06
CA VAL A 66 -0.01 0.44 -13.01
C VAL A 66 0.51 -0.82 -13.68
N GLU A 67 1.69 -1.27 -13.27
CA GLU A 67 2.35 -2.47 -13.76
C GLU A 67 2.88 -3.29 -12.58
N VAL A 68 2.75 -4.62 -12.66
CA VAL A 68 3.46 -5.53 -11.75
C VAL A 68 4.61 -6.16 -12.53
N VAL A 69 5.81 -5.74 -12.22
CA VAL A 69 7.04 -6.23 -12.83
C VAL A 69 7.47 -7.52 -12.14
N ARG A 70 7.66 -8.58 -12.94
CA ARG A 70 8.09 -9.91 -12.47
C ARG A 70 9.39 -10.31 -13.14
N ILE A 71 10.36 -10.66 -12.31
CA ILE A 71 11.66 -11.19 -12.73
C ILE A 71 11.84 -12.55 -12.06
N GLU A 72 12.24 -13.57 -12.81
CA GLU A 72 12.44 -14.93 -12.28
C GLU A 72 13.37 -14.94 -11.05
N GLY A 73 12.95 -15.59 -9.98
CA GLY A 73 13.68 -15.68 -8.71
C GLY A 73 13.70 -14.38 -7.89
N ARG A 74 12.86 -13.40 -8.25
CA ARG A 74 12.68 -12.15 -7.51
C ARG A 74 11.23 -11.95 -7.14
N THR A 75 11.01 -11.30 -6.01
CA THR A 75 9.67 -10.84 -5.60
C THR A 75 9.11 -9.85 -6.61
N PRO A 76 7.79 -9.85 -6.85
CA PRO A 76 7.17 -8.87 -7.74
C PRO A 76 7.35 -7.44 -7.24
N VAL A 77 7.44 -6.51 -8.16
CA VAL A 77 7.49 -5.06 -7.88
C VAL A 77 6.24 -4.41 -8.47
N LEU A 78 5.48 -3.72 -7.63
CA LEU A 78 4.39 -2.86 -8.09
C LEU A 78 4.99 -1.52 -8.51
N PHE A 79 4.88 -1.21 -9.79
CA PHE A 79 5.36 0.02 -10.41
C PHE A 79 4.18 0.86 -10.86
N ILE A 80 4.14 2.14 -10.46
CA ILE A 80 3.06 3.04 -10.81
C ILE A 80 3.66 4.33 -11.33
N ASP A 81 3.22 4.74 -12.53
CA ASP A 81 3.63 5.96 -13.21
C ASP A 81 2.46 6.92 -13.32
N ILE A 82 2.63 8.15 -12.84
CA ILE A 82 1.58 9.16 -12.80
C ILE A 82 2.15 10.48 -13.35
N PRO A 83 1.90 10.79 -14.62
CA PRO A 83 2.34 12.05 -15.23
C PRO A 83 1.87 13.27 -14.46
N GLY A 84 2.73 14.26 -14.32
CA GLY A 84 2.46 15.54 -13.67
C GLY A 84 2.53 16.72 -14.62
N GLN A 85 2.48 17.93 -14.07
CA GLN A 85 2.48 19.19 -14.81
C GLN A 85 3.78 20.00 -14.61
N SER A 86 4.76 19.47 -13.90
CA SER A 86 6.09 20.07 -13.77
C SER A 86 7.18 19.13 -14.30
N ASP A 87 8.36 19.68 -14.55
CA ASP A 87 9.53 18.93 -15.02
C ASP A 87 10.20 18.11 -13.92
N ASP A 88 9.78 18.33 -12.67
CA ASP A 88 10.27 17.56 -11.52
C ASP A 88 9.71 16.14 -11.50
N VAL A 89 10.48 15.20 -10.99
CA VAL A 89 10.06 13.82 -10.73
C VAL A 89 10.16 13.53 -9.24
N VAL A 90 9.09 13.01 -8.66
CA VAL A 90 9.04 12.56 -7.26
C VAL A 90 8.95 11.05 -7.23
N LEU A 91 9.93 10.42 -6.62
CA LEU A 91 9.90 8.98 -6.32
C LEU A 91 9.28 8.76 -4.94
N LEU A 92 8.21 7.96 -4.89
CA LEU A 92 7.63 7.43 -3.67
C LEU A 92 7.99 5.95 -3.58
N TYR A 93 8.54 5.55 -2.44
CA TYR A 93 9.00 4.18 -2.23
C TYR A 93 8.30 3.57 -1.04
N GLY A 94 8.01 2.28 -1.14
CA GLY A 94 7.51 1.45 -0.06
C GLY A 94 7.80 -0.02 -0.33
N HIS A 95 7.46 -0.87 0.64
CA HIS A 95 7.53 -2.31 0.47
C HIS A 95 6.24 -2.98 0.97
N TYR A 96 5.95 -4.16 0.45
CA TYR A 96 4.76 -4.91 0.85
C TYR A 96 5.09 -6.26 1.50
N ASP A 97 6.36 -6.68 1.53
CA ASP A 97 6.77 -7.82 2.34
C ASP A 97 6.71 -7.51 3.84
N LYS A 98 6.65 -8.53 4.66
CA LYS A 98 6.41 -8.40 6.10
C LYS A 98 7.49 -9.03 6.93
N GLN A 99 7.71 -8.46 8.11
CA GLN A 99 8.45 -9.10 9.20
C GLN A 99 7.70 -10.35 9.67
N PRO A 100 8.39 -11.32 10.28
CA PRO A 100 7.74 -12.50 10.85
C PRO A 100 6.81 -12.17 12.02
N GLU A 101 6.14 -13.18 12.49
CA GLU A 101 5.12 -13.11 13.55
C GLU A 101 5.62 -12.42 14.81
N PHE A 102 6.83 -12.78 15.25
CA PHE A 102 7.37 -12.46 16.57
C PHE A 102 6.48 -12.91 17.74
N SER A 103 6.91 -12.68 18.96
CA SER A 103 6.17 -12.97 20.20
C SER A 103 5.86 -11.66 20.94
N GLY A 104 4.99 -11.73 21.95
CA GLY A 104 4.65 -10.60 22.81
C GLY A 104 3.42 -9.82 22.37
N TRP A 105 2.59 -10.40 21.51
CA TRP A 105 1.24 -9.89 21.23
C TRP A 105 0.36 -10.01 22.48
N ASP A 106 -0.50 -9.02 22.70
CA ASP A 106 -1.51 -9.09 23.76
C ASP A 106 -2.48 -10.25 23.48
N GLU A 107 -3.17 -10.76 24.53
CA GLU A 107 -4.02 -11.96 24.45
C GLU A 107 -5.13 -11.86 23.38
N ASP A 108 -5.60 -10.65 23.07
CA ASP A 108 -6.66 -10.38 22.10
C ASP A 108 -6.12 -9.94 20.73
N LEU A 109 -4.81 -9.97 20.51
CA LEU A 109 -4.15 -9.56 19.28
C LEU A 109 -3.34 -10.70 18.65
N ASP A 110 -3.30 -10.70 17.32
CA ASP A 110 -2.58 -11.69 16.50
C ASP A 110 -1.97 -11.02 15.28
N PRO A 111 -0.78 -11.41 14.81
CA PRO A 111 -0.12 -10.76 13.67
C PRO A 111 -0.95 -10.80 12.38
N TRP A 112 -1.70 -11.87 12.15
CA TRP A 112 -2.46 -12.10 10.90
C TRP A 112 -3.97 -11.89 11.03
N THR A 113 -4.42 -11.47 12.21
CA THR A 113 -5.82 -11.16 12.47
C THR A 113 -5.97 -9.68 12.75
N PRO A 114 -6.47 -8.88 11.79
CA PRO A 114 -6.63 -7.43 11.98
C PRO A 114 -7.66 -7.13 13.07
N VAL A 115 -7.29 -6.31 14.04
CA VAL A 115 -8.17 -5.89 15.14
C VAL A 115 -8.19 -4.36 15.21
N ILE A 116 -9.37 -3.76 15.18
CA ILE A 116 -9.55 -2.33 15.45
C ILE A 116 -9.96 -2.16 16.92
N LYS A 117 -9.10 -1.51 17.70
CA LYS A 117 -9.29 -1.28 19.13
C LYS A 117 -8.82 0.12 19.49
N ASP A 118 -9.65 0.90 20.16
CA ASP A 118 -9.35 2.26 20.61
C ASP A 118 -8.86 3.19 19.48
N GLY A 119 -9.46 3.09 18.29
CA GLY A 119 -9.12 3.89 17.12
C GLY A 119 -7.80 3.52 16.45
N LYS A 120 -7.22 2.34 16.77
CA LYS A 120 -6.00 1.82 16.17
C LYS A 120 -6.27 0.49 15.49
N LEU A 121 -5.67 0.27 14.33
CA LEU A 121 -5.64 -1.01 13.64
C LEU A 121 -4.37 -1.76 14.04
N TYR A 122 -4.54 -2.95 14.60
CA TYR A 122 -3.47 -3.86 14.98
C TYR A 122 -3.35 -5.00 13.97
N GLY A 123 -2.11 -5.38 13.65
CA GLY A 123 -1.78 -6.49 12.77
C GLY A 123 -0.42 -6.28 12.11
N ARG A 124 0.22 -7.37 11.68
CA ARG A 124 1.53 -7.34 11.04
C ARG A 124 1.46 -6.73 9.64
N GLY A 125 2.38 -5.79 9.35
CA GLY A 125 2.54 -5.18 8.03
C GLY A 125 1.61 -4.00 7.75
N GLY A 126 0.66 -3.67 8.63
CA GLY A 126 -0.23 -2.53 8.41
C GLY A 126 0.50 -1.19 8.42
N ALA A 127 1.43 -1.01 9.36
CA ALA A 127 2.25 0.20 9.48
C ALA A 127 3.67 0.05 8.89
N ASP A 128 4.18 -1.15 8.82
CA ASP A 128 5.50 -1.49 8.25
C ASP A 128 5.32 -2.56 7.15
N ASP A 129 5.19 -2.17 5.89
CA ASP A 129 5.02 -0.83 5.32
C ASP A 129 3.75 -0.77 4.41
N GLY A 130 2.78 -1.65 4.69
CA GLY A 130 1.60 -1.85 3.84
C GLY A 130 0.79 -0.58 3.55
N TYR A 131 0.85 0.44 4.41
CA TYR A 131 0.16 1.71 4.19
C TYR A 131 0.79 2.56 3.08
N ALA A 132 2.05 2.32 2.68
CA ALA A 132 2.80 3.18 1.77
C ALA A 132 2.11 3.35 0.41
N THR A 133 1.60 2.25 -0.16
CA THR A 133 0.84 2.28 -1.42
C THR A 133 -0.40 3.17 -1.31
N PHE A 134 -1.19 2.94 -0.28
CA PHE A 134 -2.43 3.68 -0.03
C PHE A 134 -2.18 5.16 0.23
N GLY A 135 -1.19 5.47 1.08
CA GLY A 135 -0.82 6.84 1.41
C GLY A 135 -0.31 7.62 0.20
N SER A 136 0.56 7.00 -0.61
CA SER A 136 1.11 7.60 -1.82
C SER A 136 0.04 7.99 -2.82
N LEU A 137 -0.85 7.07 -3.19
CA LEU A 137 -1.91 7.35 -4.16
C LEU A 137 -2.97 8.31 -3.60
N THR A 138 -3.30 8.22 -2.32
CA THR A 138 -4.26 9.13 -1.69
C THR A 138 -3.73 10.57 -1.68
N ALA A 139 -2.44 10.77 -1.43
CA ALA A 139 -1.82 12.10 -1.49
C ALA A 139 -1.90 12.71 -2.88
N ILE A 140 -1.55 11.95 -3.93
CA ILE A 140 -1.62 12.41 -5.32
C ILE A 140 -3.08 12.68 -5.73
N ARG A 141 -3.99 11.78 -5.37
CA ARG A 141 -5.41 11.94 -5.65
C ARG A 141 -5.99 13.17 -4.96
N ALA A 142 -5.60 13.47 -3.71
CA ALA A 142 -6.04 14.68 -3.00
C ALA A 142 -5.63 15.98 -3.71
N LEU A 143 -4.50 16.00 -4.41
CA LEU A 143 -4.09 17.11 -5.27
C LEU A 143 -4.97 17.18 -6.51
N GLN A 144 -5.17 16.06 -7.19
CA GLN A 144 -5.96 16.02 -8.44
C GLN A 144 -7.43 16.37 -8.21
N GLU A 145 -8.05 15.94 -7.11
CA GLU A 145 -9.44 16.27 -6.73
C GLU A 145 -9.63 17.78 -6.55
N GLN A 146 -8.60 18.50 -6.19
CA GLN A 146 -8.63 19.96 -6.04
C GLN A 146 -8.09 20.71 -7.25
N GLY A 147 -7.76 20.02 -8.34
CA GLY A 147 -7.14 20.63 -9.51
C GLY A 147 -5.78 21.26 -9.23
N THR A 148 -5.09 20.81 -8.18
CA THR A 148 -3.76 21.30 -7.83
C THR A 148 -2.72 20.59 -8.68
N PRO A 149 -1.82 21.31 -9.38
CA PRO A 149 -0.72 20.69 -10.12
C PRO A 149 0.21 19.90 -9.20
N HIS A 150 0.78 18.83 -9.73
CA HIS A 150 1.80 18.02 -9.05
C HIS A 150 2.92 17.63 -10.02
N ALA A 151 4.06 17.23 -9.48
CA ALA A 151 5.17 16.68 -10.24
C ALA A 151 4.80 15.35 -10.91
N HIS A 152 5.61 14.90 -11.86
CA HIS A 152 5.58 13.51 -12.31
C HIS A 152 5.90 12.61 -11.09
N CYS A 153 5.00 11.70 -10.75
CA CYS A 153 5.17 10.81 -9.60
C CYS A 153 5.42 9.38 -10.08
N VAL A 154 6.46 8.77 -9.54
CA VAL A 154 6.76 7.35 -9.72
C VAL A 154 6.65 6.68 -8.36
N VAL A 155 5.83 5.64 -8.26
CA VAL A 155 5.69 4.86 -7.03
C VAL A 155 6.27 3.46 -7.27
N ILE A 156 7.19 3.05 -6.40
CA ILE A 156 7.79 1.71 -6.41
C ILE A 156 7.49 1.05 -5.07
N VAL A 157 6.84 -0.11 -5.13
CA VAL A 157 6.54 -0.92 -3.94
C VAL A 157 7.09 -2.32 -4.18
N GLU A 158 8.12 -2.69 -3.43
CA GLU A 158 8.78 -3.99 -3.58
C GLU A 158 8.32 -5.04 -2.57
N GLY A 159 8.56 -6.32 -2.88
CA GLY A 159 8.27 -7.44 -1.99
C GLY A 159 9.51 -8.10 -1.40
#